data_c2e9ead3da7f73dcf4c706053039e627
#
_entry.id   c2e9ead3da7f73dcf4c706053039e627
#
_cell.length_a   1.000
_cell.length_b   1.000
_cell.length_c   1.000
_cell.angle_alpha   90.00
_cell.angle_beta   90.00
_cell.angle_gamma   90.00
#
_symmetry.space_group_name_H-M   'P 1'
#
loop_
_entity.id
_entity.type
_entity.pdbx_description
1 polymer ?
#
loop_
_entity_poly.entity_id
_entity_poly.type
_entity_poly.pdbx_seq_one_letter_code
_entity_poly.pdbx_strand_id
1 'polypeptide(L)'
;MHHIPTEHDLSSSGDTPELNTWLLLASTAGRFRPSATLDGWLDVGELVGHVVRSGHESPVRSTRAGMLMGLLADEGELVRDAQPLAWLELAS
;
A
#
# COMPACT_ATOMS: atom_id res chain seq x y z
N MET A 1 -26.01 16.41 -15.38
CA MET A 1 -25.31 16.40 -15.10
C MET A 1 -24.64 16.15 -14.59
N HIS A 2 -25.15 15.89 -15.07
CA HIS A 2 -24.29 15.71 -14.71
C HIS A 2 -23.72 15.45 -14.21
N HIS A 3 -24.21 15.33 -14.46
CA HIS A 3 -23.34 15.11 -14.06
C HIS A 3 -22.69 15.01 -13.51
N ILE A 4 -23.34 14.91 -13.70
CA ILE A 4 -22.56 14.85 -13.36
C ILE A 4 -21.96 14.38 -12.88
N PRO A 5 -22.32 14.09 -13.06
CA PRO A 5 -21.57 13.71 -12.77
C PRO A 5 -20.93 13.27 -12.42
N THR A 6 -21.56 13.11 -12.79
CA THR A 6 -20.85 12.81 -12.63
C THR A 6 -20.28 12.28 -12.38
N GLU A 7 -20.77 12.13 -12.59
CA GLU A 7 -20.18 11.76 -12.58
C GLU A 7 -19.78 11.07 -12.35
N HIS A 8 -20.47 10.78 -12.72
CA HIS A 8 -19.91 10.24 -12.74
C HIS A 8 -19.63 9.54 -12.78
N ASP A 9 -20.25 9.42 -13.17
CA ASP A 9 -19.82 8.96 -13.45
C ASP A 9 -19.36 8.38 -13.61
N LEU A 10 -19.77 8.19 -13.96
CA LEU A 10 -19.20 7.75 -14.30
C LEU A 10 -18.89 6.97 -14.27
N SER A 11 -19.33 6.56 -14.54
CA SER A 11 -18.96 5.84 -14.66
C SER A 11 -18.65 5.07 -14.82
N SER A 12 -19.13 4.60 -15.35
CA SER A 12 -18.77 3.90 -15.56
C SER A 12 -18.19 3.23 -15.97
N SER A 13 -18.38 3.07 -16.55
CA SER A 13 -17.81 2.09 -16.86
C SER A 13 -16.59 1.90 -16.46
N GLY A 14 -16.57 1.82 -15.84
CA GLY A 14 -15.69 1.50 -15.21
C GLY A 14 -14.42 1.17 -15.17
N ASP A 15 -13.84 1.21 -15.27
CA ASP A 15 -12.61 0.73 -15.33
C ASP A 15 -11.71 1.82 -15.44
N THR A 16 -11.59 2.61 -14.45
CA THR A 16 -10.58 3.60 -14.31
C THR A 16 -9.35 2.95 -13.72
N PRO A 17 -8.19 3.10 -14.35
CA PRO A 17 -6.98 2.45 -13.88
C PRO A 17 -6.57 2.83 -12.46
N GLU A 18 -6.92 4.03 -12.03
CA GLU A 18 -6.56 4.47 -10.70
C GLU A 18 -7.24 3.65 -9.62
N LEU A 19 -8.28 2.92 -9.94
CA LEU A 19 -8.93 2.05 -8.96
C LEU A 19 -8.11 0.81 -8.63
N ASN A 20 -7.01 0.59 -9.34
CA ASN A 20 -6.14 -0.54 -9.09
C ASN A 20 -5.00 -0.23 -8.13
N THR A 21 -4.98 0.96 -7.58
CA THR A 21 -3.95 1.36 -6.63
C THR A 21 -4.37 1.04 -5.21
N TRP A 22 -3.46 0.46 -4.44
CA TRP A 22 -3.73 0.09 -3.05
C TRP A 22 -2.57 0.52 -2.17
N LEU A 23 -2.88 1.15 -1.04
CA LEU A 23 -1.87 1.58 -0.08
C LEU A 23 -1.73 0.57 1.03
N LEU A 24 -0.49 0.29 1.40
CA LEU A 24 -0.17 -0.49 2.59
C LEU A 24 0.23 0.47 3.69
N LEU A 25 -0.44 0.34 4.83
CA LEU A 25 -0.30 1.30 5.92
C LEU A 25 0.43 0.66 7.09
N ALA A 26 1.13 1.50 7.87
CA ALA A 26 1.74 1.03 9.09
C ALA A 26 0.67 0.66 10.10
N SER A 27 0.83 -0.48 10.78
CA SER A 27 -0.09 -0.90 11.82
C SER A 27 0.30 -0.35 13.19
N THR A 28 1.46 0.23 13.30
CA THR A 28 1.95 0.84 14.54
C THR A 28 3.02 1.87 14.18
N ALA A 29 3.34 2.75 15.13
CA ALA A 29 4.42 3.70 14.96
C ALA A 29 5.76 3.00 15.22
N GLY A 30 6.82 3.50 14.59
CA GLY A 30 8.18 2.98 14.78
C GLY A 30 9.02 3.24 13.55
N ARG A 31 10.16 2.55 13.46
CA ARG A 31 11.05 2.68 12.32
C ARG A 31 10.74 1.62 11.29
N PHE A 32 10.61 2.06 10.04
CA PHE A 32 10.23 1.17 8.95
C PHE A 32 11.47 0.45 8.42
N ARG A 33 11.34 -0.87 8.25
CA ARG A 33 12.39 -1.73 7.71
C ARG A 33 11.81 -2.53 6.55
N PRO A 34 11.89 -2.03 5.30
CA PRO A 34 11.36 -2.77 4.16
C PRO A 34 12.20 -4.00 3.85
N SER A 35 11.56 -5.06 3.37
CA SER A 35 12.25 -6.27 2.95
C SER A 35 11.79 -6.78 1.59
N ALA A 36 10.65 -6.30 1.09
CA ALA A 36 10.13 -6.72 -0.21
C ALA A 36 10.86 -5.99 -1.34
N THR A 37 10.92 -6.65 -2.50
CA THR A 37 11.57 -6.09 -3.67
C THR A 37 10.56 -5.33 -4.51
N LEU A 38 10.95 -4.13 -4.95
CA LEU A 38 10.13 -3.35 -5.89
C LEU A 38 9.93 -4.13 -7.18
N ASP A 39 8.79 -3.92 -7.82
CA ASP A 39 8.35 -4.59 -9.02
C ASP A 39 8.16 -6.09 -8.84
N GLY A 40 8.16 -6.55 -7.59
CA GLY A 40 7.86 -7.93 -7.27
C GLY A 40 6.37 -8.11 -7.00
N TRP A 41 5.87 -9.30 -7.33
CA TRP A 41 4.49 -9.65 -7.03
C TRP A 41 4.35 -10.01 -5.55
N LEU A 42 3.28 -9.55 -4.93
CA LEU A 42 2.95 -9.89 -3.54
C LEU A 42 1.59 -10.56 -3.51
N ASP A 43 1.52 -11.70 -2.84
CA ASP A 43 0.24 -12.30 -2.49
C ASP A 43 -0.27 -11.74 -1.18
N VAL A 44 -1.56 -11.94 -0.92
CA VAL A 44 -2.15 -11.57 0.36
C VAL A 44 -1.38 -12.29 1.47
N GLY A 45 -0.96 -11.54 2.48
CA GLY A 45 -0.25 -12.09 3.63
C GLY A 45 1.26 -12.10 3.49
N GLU A 46 1.79 -11.79 2.30
CA GLU A 46 3.24 -11.78 2.14
C GLU A 46 3.87 -10.60 2.87
N LEU A 47 5.08 -10.83 3.36
CA LEU A 47 5.80 -9.85 4.16
C LEU A 47 6.33 -8.74 3.28
N VAL A 48 6.05 -7.50 3.66
CA VAL A 48 6.55 -6.30 2.99
C VAL A 48 7.74 -5.73 3.76
N GLY A 49 7.74 -5.87 5.06
CA GLY A 49 8.78 -5.36 5.93
C GLY A 49 8.34 -5.41 7.37
N HIS A 50 9.01 -4.62 8.20
CA HIS A 50 8.70 -4.55 9.62
C HIS A 50 8.69 -3.10 10.07
N VAL A 51 7.95 -2.84 11.14
CA VAL A 51 8.06 -1.58 11.87
C VAL A 51 8.64 -1.93 13.25
N VAL A 52 9.75 -1.30 13.60
CA VAL A 52 10.48 -1.62 14.82
C VAL A 52 10.26 -0.52 15.83
N ARG A 53 9.82 -0.91 17.03
CA ARG A 53 9.58 0.04 18.11
C ARG A 53 10.06 -0.58 19.42
N SER A 54 11.01 0.07 20.07
CA SER A 54 11.53 -0.39 21.36
C SER A 54 11.99 -1.84 21.31
N GLY A 55 12.69 -2.22 20.24
CA GLY A 55 13.19 -3.58 20.08
C GLY A 55 12.13 -4.59 19.66
N HIS A 56 10.89 -4.18 19.50
CA HIS A 56 9.80 -5.07 19.07
C HIS A 56 9.54 -4.87 17.58
N GLU A 57 9.55 -5.96 16.82
CA GLU A 57 9.32 -5.92 15.37
C GLU A 57 7.89 -6.34 15.07
N SER A 58 7.17 -5.45 14.40
CA SER A 58 5.81 -5.72 13.95
C SER A 58 5.82 -5.94 12.45
N PRO A 59 5.37 -7.11 11.96
CA PRO A 59 5.40 -7.35 10.53
C PRO A 59 4.38 -6.48 9.79
N VAL A 60 4.76 -6.04 8.60
CA VAL A 60 3.86 -5.38 7.67
C VAL A 60 3.62 -6.37 6.54
N ARG A 61 2.38 -6.81 6.41
CA ARG A 61 2.03 -7.80 5.39
C ARG A 61 1.07 -7.19 4.39
N SER A 62 1.15 -7.68 3.16
CA SER A 62 0.26 -7.20 2.12
C SER A 62 -1.16 -7.67 2.41
N THR A 63 -2.11 -6.75 2.33
CA THR A 63 -3.52 -7.06 2.54
C THR A 63 -4.24 -7.35 1.24
N ARG A 64 -3.58 -7.15 0.10
CA ARG A 64 -4.13 -7.43 -1.22
C ARG A 64 -3.02 -8.00 -2.09
N ALA A 65 -3.41 -8.76 -3.10
CA ALA A 65 -2.46 -9.28 -4.08
C ALA A 65 -2.20 -8.23 -5.14
N GLY A 66 -0.94 -8.05 -5.50
CA GLY A 66 -0.57 -7.06 -6.51
C GLY A 66 0.92 -6.90 -6.65
N MET A 67 1.30 -6.00 -7.54
CA MET A 67 2.69 -5.67 -7.80
C MET A 67 3.12 -4.53 -6.90
N LEU A 68 4.24 -4.71 -6.20
CA LEU A 68 4.79 -3.63 -5.35
C LEU A 68 5.45 -2.59 -6.23
N MET A 69 4.82 -1.43 -6.35
CA MET A 69 5.24 -0.40 -7.29
C MET A 69 6.15 0.66 -6.67
N GLY A 70 5.98 0.94 -5.39
CA GLY A 70 6.80 1.96 -4.77
C GLY A 70 6.76 1.92 -3.27
N LEU A 71 7.83 2.38 -2.66
CA LEU A 71 7.90 2.63 -1.22
C LEU A 71 7.64 4.11 -0.99
N LEU A 72 6.77 4.40 -0.04
CA LEU A 72 6.40 5.77 0.32
C LEU A 72 7.11 6.21 1.59
N ALA A 73 7.74 5.26 2.29
CA ALA A 73 8.57 5.54 3.45
C ALA A 73 9.95 4.92 3.20
N ASP A 74 10.97 5.57 3.70
CA ASP A 74 12.35 5.12 3.53
C ASP A 74 12.74 4.14 4.61
N GLU A 75 13.78 3.36 4.35
CA GLU A 75 14.35 2.48 5.35
C GLU A 75 14.84 3.30 6.54
N GLY A 76 14.42 2.91 7.75
CA GLY A 76 14.79 3.61 8.96
C GLY A 76 13.96 4.84 9.26
N GLU A 77 13.04 5.20 8.36
CA GLU A 77 12.18 6.35 8.60
C GLU A 77 11.27 6.10 9.78
N LEU A 78 11.07 7.12 10.61
CA LEU A 78 10.15 7.05 11.74
C LEU A 78 8.75 7.29 11.22
N VAL A 79 7.92 6.25 11.25
CA VAL A 79 6.57 6.30 10.70
C VAL A 79 5.55 6.33 11.82
N ARG A 80 4.36 6.82 11.50
CA ARG A 80 3.23 6.88 12.43
C ARG A 80 2.26 5.76 12.14
N ASP A 81 1.40 5.49 13.10
CA ASP A 81 0.29 4.58 12.91
C ASP A 81 -0.55 5.02 11.72
N ALA A 82 -0.90 4.09 10.86
CA ALA A 82 -1.68 4.31 9.64
C ALA A 82 -0.97 5.13 8.56
N GLN A 83 0.31 5.41 8.72
CA GLN A 83 1.06 6.12 7.69
C GLN A 83 1.25 5.21 6.48
N PRO A 84 1.03 5.71 5.24
CA PRO A 84 1.30 4.91 4.05
C PRO A 84 2.78 4.56 3.92
N LEU A 85 3.06 3.27 3.71
CA LEU A 85 4.42 2.76 3.61
C LEU A 85 4.80 2.37 2.20
N ALA A 86 3.83 1.89 1.41
CA ALA A 86 4.08 1.37 0.09
C ALA A 86 2.78 1.37 -0.69
N TRP A 87 2.88 1.22 -2.01
CA TRP A 87 1.67 1.10 -2.80
C TRP A 87 1.80 -0.02 -3.83
N LEU A 88 0.68 -0.65 -4.09
CA LEU A 88 0.56 -1.76 -5.02
C LEU A 88 -0.29 -1.36 -6.20
N GLU A 89 0.01 -2.00 -7.33
CA GLU A 89 -0.92 -2.05 -8.44
C GLU A 89 -1.60 -3.42 -8.37
N LEU A 90 -2.90 -3.42 -8.14
CA LEU A 90 -3.65 -4.65 -7.95
C LEU A 90 -3.83 -5.38 -9.27
N ALA A 91 -3.96 -6.70 -9.19
CA ALA A 91 -4.34 -7.50 -10.34
C ALA A 91 -5.75 -7.10 -10.79
N SER A 92 -5.93 -7.02 -12.10
CA SER A 92 -7.25 -6.69 -12.65
C SER A 92 -8.02 -7.95 -13.01
#